data_9845e357b6d3fd9dcbe9d7035b3b0e6e
#
_entry.id   9845e357b6d3fd9dcbe9d7035b3b0e6e
#
_cell.length_a   1.000
_cell.length_b   1.000
_cell.length_c   1.000
_cell.angle_alpha   90.00
_cell.angle_beta   90.00
_cell.angle_gamma   90.00
#
_symmetry.space_group_name_H-M   'P 1'
#
loop_
_entity.id
_entity.type
_entity.pdbx_description
1 polymer ?
#
loop_
_entity_poly.entity_id
_entity_poly.type
_entity_poly.pdbx_seq_one_letter_code
_entity_poly.pdbx_strand_id
1 'polypeptide(L)'
;MADRALTATELAEWLGGDLDNALDAVEVPAWLVDSRGAIRWANRKAIDIFGLPEGRQIMDAVGGESRGRAGAELTGAVLGTKPVINFTATVLDKQGNRIAAEVHAAALKGGGRVVGVFGLTNLGDPLPETQLSDLTPRQFEVLQLLARGHSTDQIAGELHLSKKTVRNHVRGVLRALGVHSRLEAIVEARRQGLID
;
A
#
# COMPACT_ATOMS: atom_id res chain seq x y z
N MET A 1 -0.45 10.32 -45.02
CA MET A 1 -1.46 10.11 -43.96
C MET A 1 -0.73 9.34 -42.89
N ALA A 2 -0.50 9.93 -41.69
CA ALA A 2 0.19 9.25 -40.61
C ALA A 2 -0.71 8.11 -40.12
N ASP A 3 -0.15 6.92 -40.10
CA ASP A 3 -0.77 5.71 -39.56
C ASP A 3 -0.95 5.90 -38.05
N ARG A 4 -2.10 6.45 -37.62
CA ARG A 4 -2.44 6.62 -36.21
C ARG A 4 -2.76 5.23 -35.66
N ALA A 5 -1.93 4.70 -34.77
CA ALA A 5 -2.22 3.47 -34.06
C ALA A 5 -3.58 3.61 -33.33
N LEU A 6 -4.45 2.63 -33.49
CA LEU A 6 -5.72 2.55 -32.78
C LEU A 6 -5.48 2.49 -31.27
N THR A 7 -6.32 3.15 -30.50
CA THR A 7 -6.35 2.95 -29.05
C THR A 7 -6.93 1.58 -28.73
N ALA A 8 -6.69 1.09 -27.49
CA ALA A 8 -7.24 -0.21 -27.06
C ALA A 8 -8.78 -0.24 -27.18
N THR A 9 -9.46 0.87 -26.85
CA THR A 9 -10.92 1.00 -26.97
C THR A 9 -11.36 0.93 -28.42
N GLU A 10 -10.74 1.74 -29.32
CA GLU A 10 -11.06 1.74 -30.76
C GLU A 10 -10.82 0.35 -31.40
N LEU A 11 -9.76 -0.35 -30.94
CA LEU A 11 -9.47 -1.71 -31.42
C LEU A 11 -10.50 -2.73 -30.90
N ALA A 12 -10.89 -2.65 -29.62
CA ALA A 12 -11.91 -3.53 -29.06
C ALA A 12 -13.26 -3.34 -29.76
N GLU A 13 -13.69 -2.10 -29.97
CA GLU A 13 -14.91 -1.78 -30.74
C GLU A 13 -14.82 -2.30 -32.18
N TRP A 14 -13.68 -2.13 -32.85
CA TRP A 14 -13.46 -2.63 -34.20
C TRP A 14 -13.53 -4.17 -34.29
N LEU A 15 -13.07 -4.87 -33.24
CA LEU A 15 -13.19 -6.33 -33.12
C LEU A 15 -14.59 -6.80 -32.68
N GLY A 16 -15.52 -5.86 -32.38
CA GLY A 16 -16.83 -6.19 -31.83
C GLY A 16 -16.74 -6.70 -30.38
N GLY A 17 -15.65 -6.38 -29.67
CA GLY A 17 -15.40 -6.79 -28.31
C GLY A 17 -15.93 -5.77 -27.28
N ASP A 18 -16.25 -6.28 -26.09
CA ASP A 18 -16.65 -5.51 -24.93
C ASP A 18 -15.45 -5.41 -23.96
N LEU A 19 -14.80 -4.24 -23.94
CA LEU A 19 -13.64 -3.99 -23.11
C LEU A 19 -14.01 -3.96 -21.61
N ASP A 20 -15.19 -3.45 -21.27
CA ASP A 20 -15.65 -3.38 -19.88
C ASP A 20 -15.84 -4.79 -19.31
N ASN A 21 -16.50 -5.67 -20.08
CA ASN A 21 -16.66 -7.07 -19.70
C ASN A 21 -15.32 -7.81 -19.61
N ALA A 22 -14.38 -7.53 -20.53
CA ALA A 22 -13.05 -8.12 -20.48
C ALA A 22 -12.26 -7.68 -19.23
N LEU A 23 -12.31 -6.41 -18.88
CA LEU A 23 -11.68 -5.89 -17.67
C LEU A 23 -12.32 -6.44 -16.38
N ASP A 24 -13.63 -6.63 -16.39
CA ASP A 24 -14.36 -7.22 -15.24
C ASP A 24 -14.03 -8.71 -15.06
N ALA A 25 -13.70 -9.42 -16.12
CA ALA A 25 -13.33 -10.83 -16.10
C ALA A 25 -11.87 -11.08 -15.66
N VAL A 26 -11.04 -10.03 -15.53
CA VAL A 26 -9.65 -10.19 -15.08
C VAL A 26 -9.61 -10.64 -13.62
N GLU A 27 -8.88 -11.74 -13.35
CA GLU A 27 -8.75 -12.34 -12.01
C GLU A 27 -7.79 -11.58 -11.06
N VAL A 28 -7.28 -10.43 -11.49
CA VAL A 28 -6.49 -9.52 -10.67
C VAL A 28 -7.37 -8.32 -10.27
N PRO A 29 -7.42 -7.94 -8.99
CA PRO A 29 -8.13 -6.74 -8.56
C PRO A 29 -7.67 -5.51 -9.36
N ALA A 30 -8.60 -4.90 -10.09
CA ALA A 30 -8.40 -3.70 -10.90
C ALA A 30 -9.31 -2.58 -10.42
N TRP A 31 -8.81 -1.36 -10.41
CA TRP A 31 -9.54 -0.21 -9.91
C TRP A 31 -9.15 1.08 -10.63
N LEU A 32 -10.06 2.02 -10.65
CA LEU A 32 -9.87 3.38 -11.14
C LEU A 32 -10.33 4.37 -10.08
N VAL A 33 -9.46 5.32 -9.74
CA VAL A 33 -9.79 6.40 -8.82
C VAL A 33 -9.68 7.77 -9.52
N ASP A 34 -10.44 8.73 -9.05
CA ASP A 34 -10.30 10.12 -9.46
C ASP A 34 -9.10 10.81 -8.78
N SER A 35 -8.89 12.08 -9.09
CA SER A 35 -7.81 12.89 -8.51
C SER A 35 -7.91 13.10 -6.98
N ARG A 36 -9.03 12.74 -6.37
CA ARG A 36 -9.25 12.78 -4.91
C ARG A 36 -9.08 11.43 -4.24
N GLY A 37 -8.77 10.37 -5.02
CA GLY A 37 -8.63 8.99 -4.54
C GLY A 37 -9.98 8.28 -4.34
N ALA A 38 -11.10 8.85 -4.80
CA ALA A 38 -12.39 8.18 -4.75
C ALA A 38 -12.52 7.18 -5.90
N ILE A 39 -12.96 5.95 -5.58
CA ILE A 39 -13.18 4.88 -6.56
C ILE A 39 -14.27 5.29 -7.52
N ARG A 40 -13.98 5.21 -8.82
CA ARG A 40 -14.90 5.47 -9.92
C ARG A 40 -15.27 4.21 -10.67
N TRP A 41 -14.42 3.21 -10.60
CA TRP A 41 -14.66 1.88 -11.14
C TRP A 41 -13.76 0.87 -10.42
N ALA A 42 -14.25 -0.33 -10.26
CA ALA A 42 -13.51 -1.48 -9.81
C ALA A 42 -14.10 -2.74 -10.45
N ASN A 43 -13.24 -3.67 -10.86
CA ASN A 43 -13.71 -4.93 -11.38
C ASN A 43 -14.29 -5.83 -10.27
N ARG A 44 -15.00 -6.88 -10.67
CA ARG A 44 -15.63 -7.82 -9.74
C ARG A 44 -14.64 -8.36 -8.71
N LYS A 45 -13.41 -8.69 -9.13
CA LYS A 45 -12.37 -9.21 -8.24
C LYS A 45 -11.99 -8.23 -7.13
N ALA A 46 -11.85 -6.94 -7.45
CA ALA A 46 -11.56 -5.90 -6.46
C ALA A 46 -12.72 -5.71 -5.48
N ILE A 47 -13.97 -5.72 -5.96
CA ILE A 47 -15.17 -5.59 -5.14
C ILE A 47 -15.30 -6.79 -4.19
N ASP A 48 -15.10 -8.01 -4.70
CA ASP A 48 -15.21 -9.24 -3.91
C ASP A 48 -14.18 -9.31 -2.78
N ILE A 49 -12.99 -8.80 -3.00
CA ILE A 49 -11.91 -8.86 -2.02
C ILE A 49 -11.98 -7.68 -1.06
N PHE A 50 -12.00 -6.46 -1.57
CA PHE A 50 -11.87 -5.25 -0.74
C PHE A 50 -13.20 -4.70 -0.24
N GLY A 51 -14.32 -5.07 -0.85
CA GLY A 51 -15.64 -4.59 -0.47
C GLY A 51 -15.80 -3.07 -0.62
N LEU A 52 -15.07 -2.45 -1.54
CA LEU A 52 -15.07 -1.01 -1.75
C LEU A 52 -15.97 -0.63 -2.94
N PRO A 53 -17.18 -0.14 -2.69
CA PRO A 53 -18.06 0.34 -3.75
C PRO A 53 -17.57 1.68 -4.33
N GLU A 54 -18.15 2.07 -5.46
CA GLU A 54 -17.94 3.38 -6.06
C GLU A 54 -18.13 4.52 -5.06
N GLY A 55 -17.30 5.55 -5.15
CA GLY A 55 -17.32 6.73 -4.28
C GLY A 55 -16.52 6.58 -2.97
N ARG A 56 -16.17 5.37 -2.54
CA ARG A 56 -15.32 5.15 -1.37
C ARG A 56 -13.85 5.51 -1.67
N GLN A 57 -13.10 5.80 -0.62
CA GLN A 57 -11.67 6.10 -0.75
C GLN A 57 -10.87 4.82 -0.92
N ILE A 58 -10.00 4.76 -1.93
CA ILE A 58 -9.11 3.60 -2.14
C ILE A 58 -8.21 3.36 -0.92
N MET A 59 -7.88 4.42 -0.18
CA MET A 59 -7.08 4.34 1.03
C MET A 59 -7.77 3.60 2.18
N ASP A 60 -9.08 3.36 2.11
CA ASP A 60 -9.80 2.56 3.10
C ASP A 60 -9.40 1.07 3.02
N ALA A 61 -8.94 0.61 1.85
CA ALA A 61 -8.37 -0.75 1.67
C ALA A 61 -6.89 -0.85 2.05
N VAL A 62 -6.24 0.23 2.50
CA VAL A 62 -4.81 0.21 2.82
C VAL A 62 -4.62 0.11 4.32
N GLY A 63 -3.83 -0.87 4.77
CA GLY A 63 -3.45 -1.03 6.17
C GLY A 63 -2.72 0.20 6.72
N GLY A 64 -2.95 0.50 7.99
CA GLY A 64 -2.50 1.75 8.64
C GLY A 64 -1.00 2.04 8.44
N GLU A 65 -0.17 1.01 8.53
CA GLU A 65 1.28 1.07 8.34
C GLU A 65 1.71 1.44 6.92
N SER A 66 0.93 1.05 5.92
CA SER A 66 1.22 1.33 4.50
C SER A 66 0.60 2.65 4.01
N ARG A 67 -0.30 3.28 4.79
CA ARG A 67 -1.05 4.49 4.36
C ARG A 67 -0.15 5.66 3.98
N GLY A 68 0.90 5.90 4.75
CA GLY A 68 1.82 7.00 4.48
C GLY A 68 2.49 6.86 3.11
N ARG A 69 3.03 5.68 2.82
CA ARG A 69 3.68 5.36 1.55
C ARG A 69 2.68 5.36 0.40
N ALA A 70 1.59 4.62 0.53
CA ALA A 70 0.55 4.53 -0.50
C ALA A 70 -0.03 5.91 -0.86
N GLY A 71 -0.27 6.76 0.16
CA GLY A 71 -0.74 8.13 -0.04
C GLY A 71 0.26 9.00 -0.79
N ALA A 72 1.56 8.90 -0.47
CA ALA A 72 2.61 9.63 -1.17
C ALA A 72 2.73 9.18 -2.65
N GLU A 73 2.67 7.87 -2.92
CA GLU A 73 2.72 7.33 -4.27
C GLU A 73 1.49 7.77 -5.09
N LEU A 74 0.29 7.62 -4.54
CA LEU A 74 -0.95 8.05 -5.19
C LEU A 74 -0.94 9.55 -5.48
N THR A 75 -0.51 10.37 -4.51
CA THR A 75 -0.36 11.82 -4.71
C THR A 75 0.62 12.14 -5.82
N GLY A 76 1.76 11.45 -5.89
CA GLY A 76 2.73 11.62 -6.98
C GLY A 76 2.15 11.30 -8.35
N ALA A 77 1.32 10.25 -8.45
CA ALA A 77 0.61 9.91 -9.69
C ALA A 77 -0.42 10.98 -10.08
N VAL A 78 -1.24 11.43 -9.13
CA VAL A 78 -2.27 12.47 -9.36
C VAL A 78 -1.65 13.81 -9.76
N LEU A 79 -0.54 14.20 -9.15
CA LEU A 79 0.19 15.43 -9.51
C LEU A 79 0.98 15.29 -10.82
N GLY A 80 1.06 14.07 -11.39
CA GLY A 80 1.80 13.80 -12.62
C GLY A 80 3.32 13.78 -12.45
N THR A 81 3.83 13.84 -11.22
CA THR A 81 5.28 13.73 -10.92
C THR A 81 5.79 12.29 -11.01
N LYS A 82 4.88 11.33 -10.82
CA LYS A 82 5.13 9.88 -10.97
C LYS A 82 4.04 9.29 -11.87
N PRO A 83 4.21 9.27 -13.20
CA PRO A 83 3.17 8.80 -14.12
C PRO A 83 2.87 7.30 -13.98
N VAL A 84 3.82 6.53 -13.48
CA VAL A 84 3.68 5.10 -13.14
C VAL A 84 4.22 4.91 -11.73
N ILE A 85 3.50 4.16 -10.91
CA ILE A 85 3.86 3.83 -9.53
C ILE A 85 3.80 2.32 -9.33
N ASN A 86 4.83 1.79 -8.66
CA ASN A 86 4.92 0.38 -8.28
C ASN A 86 5.43 0.32 -6.85
N PHE A 87 4.66 -0.28 -5.96
CA PHE A 87 5.06 -0.40 -4.56
C PHE A 87 4.36 -1.59 -3.88
N THR A 88 4.96 -2.06 -2.79
CA THR A 88 4.34 -3.04 -1.92
C THR A 88 3.59 -2.34 -0.79
N ALA A 89 2.44 -2.89 -0.41
CA ALA A 89 1.63 -2.41 0.70
C ALA A 89 0.94 -3.58 1.40
N THR A 90 0.54 -3.37 2.63
CA THR A 90 -0.48 -4.19 3.26
C THR A 90 -1.84 -3.63 2.88
N VAL A 91 -2.71 -4.48 2.34
CA VAL A 91 -4.09 -4.15 2.03
C VAL A 91 -5.03 -4.92 2.97
N LEU A 92 -6.25 -4.41 3.11
CA LEU A 92 -7.28 -5.01 3.94
C LEU A 92 -8.37 -5.59 3.02
N ASP A 93 -8.75 -6.83 3.26
CA ASP A 93 -9.95 -7.38 2.65
C ASP A 93 -11.23 -6.84 3.31
N LYS A 94 -12.39 -7.24 2.81
CA LYS A 94 -13.70 -6.81 3.34
C LYS A 94 -13.98 -7.29 4.77
N GLN A 95 -13.25 -8.28 5.27
CA GLN A 95 -13.29 -8.78 6.65
C GLN A 95 -12.28 -8.06 7.56
N GLY A 96 -11.40 -7.24 7.00
CA GLY A 96 -10.33 -6.57 7.71
C GLY A 96 -9.05 -7.40 7.83
N ASN A 97 -8.98 -8.58 7.19
CA ASN A 97 -7.77 -9.38 7.16
C ASN A 97 -6.69 -8.68 6.34
N ARG A 98 -5.46 -8.86 6.75
CA ARG A 98 -4.29 -8.20 6.17
C ARG A 98 -3.65 -9.10 5.11
N ILE A 99 -3.39 -8.53 3.96
CA ILE A 99 -2.81 -9.24 2.83
C ILE A 99 -1.63 -8.42 2.31
N ALA A 100 -0.49 -9.07 2.11
CA ALA A 100 0.61 -8.45 1.37
C ALA A 100 0.18 -8.23 -0.07
N ALA A 101 0.47 -7.06 -0.62
CA ALA A 101 0.08 -6.75 -1.99
C ALA A 101 1.17 -5.97 -2.71
N GLU A 102 1.28 -6.21 -4.00
CA GLU A 102 2.07 -5.40 -4.92
C GLU A 102 1.11 -4.58 -5.78
N VAL A 103 1.24 -3.27 -5.71
CA VAL A 103 0.38 -2.32 -6.41
C VAL A 103 1.11 -1.76 -7.61
N HIS A 104 0.50 -1.90 -8.78
CA HIS A 104 0.96 -1.32 -10.03
C HIS A 104 -0.10 -0.34 -10.52
N ALA A 105 0.25 0.92 -10.67
CA ALA A 105 -0.74 1.89 -11.13
C ALA A 105 -0.14 2.94 -12.07
N ALA A 106 -1.00 3.53 -12.88
CA ALA A 106 -0.62 4.55 -13.86
C ALA A 106 -1.61 5.72 -13.83
N ALA A 107 -1.06 6.92 -13.98
CA ALA A 107 -1.85 8.13 -14.10
C ALA A 107 -2.64 8.14 -15.42
N LEU A 108 -3.96 8.28 -15.31
CA LEU A 108 -4.86 8.46 -16.46
C LEU A 108 -4.91 9.93 -16.83
N LYS A 109 -4.60 10.23 -18.09
CA LYS A 109 -4.57 11.60 -18.61
C LYS A 109 -5.74 11.88 -19.54
N GLY A 110 -6.35 13.03 -19.36
CA GLY A 110 -7.41 13.57 -20.24
C GLY A 110 -7.23 15.06 -20.40
N GLY A 111 -7.24 15.57 -21.64
CA GLY A 111 -7.07 17.00 -21.92
C GLY A 111 -5.75 17.61 -21.41
N GLY A 112 -4.66 16.82 -21.41
CA GLY A 112 -3.33 17.27 -20.98
C GLY A 112 -3.09 17.27 -19.46
N ARG A 113 -4.07 16.89 -18.65
CA ARG A 113 -3.98 16.80 -17.18
C ARG A 113 -4.28 15.40 -16.68
N VAL A 114 -3.84 15.08 -15.47
CA VAL A 114 -4.23 13.83 -14.81
C VAL A 114 -5.70 13.96 -14.36
N VAL A 115 -6.52 12.99 -14.76
CA VAL A 115 -7.95 12.92 -14.42
C VAL A 115 -8.24 11.81 -13.40
N GLY A 116 -7.31 10.86 -13.25
CA GLY A 116 -7.43 9.76 -12.33
C GLY A 116 -6.20 8.87 -12.34
N VAL A 117 -6.28 7.75 -11.61
CA VAL A 117 -5.24 6.71 -11.56
C VAL A 117 -5.91 5.37 -11.74
N PHE A 118 -5.43 4.59 -12.71
CA PHE A 118 -5.81 3.20 -12.91
C PHE A 118 -4.77 2.30 -12.25
N GLY A 119 -5.20 1.28 -11.50
CA GLY A 119 -4.32 0.38 -10.80
C GLY A 119 -4.76 -1.07 -10.80
N LEU A 120 -3.76 -1.93 -10.65
CA LEU A 120 -3.86 -3.37 -10.43
C LEU A 120 -3.22 -3.70 -9.09
N THR A 121 -3.77 -4.69 -8.39
CA THR A 121 -3.26 -5.12 -7.08
C THR A 121 -3.00 -6.61 -7.12
N ASN A 122 -1.74 -7.02 -7.23
CA ASN A 122 -1.36 -8.41 -7.09
C ASN A 122 -1.34 -8.78 -5.61
N LEU A 123 -2.17 -9.74 -5.23
CA LEU A 123 -2.25 -10.21 -3.85
C LEU A 123 -1.22 -11.32 -3.64
N GLY A 124 -0.46 -11.19 -2.56
CA GLY A 124 0.38 -12.24 -2.01
C GLY A 124 -0.36 -13.08 -0.97
N ASP A 125 0.39 -13.80 -0.16
CA ASP A 125 -0.18 -14.58 0.93
C ASP A 125 -0.83 -13.68 2.00
N PRO A 126 -1.89 -14.16 2.66
CA PRO A 126 -2.44 -13.49 3.83
C PRO A 126 -1.34 -13.30 4.89
N LEU A 127 -1.21 -12.09 5.39
CA LEU A 127 -0.29 -11.83 6.49
C LEU A 127 -0.89 -12.41 7.78
N PRO A 128 -0.13 -13.15 8.58
CA PRO A 128 -0.61 -13.65 9.86
C PRO A 128 -1.15 -12.48 10.69
N GLU A 129 -2.29 -12.67 11.34
CA GLU A 129 -2.92 -11.65 12.21
C GLU A 129 -1.95 -11.14 13.30
N THR A 130 -0.94 -11.93 13.63
CA THR A 130 -0.03 -11.73 14.75
C THR A 130 1.17 -10.81 14.48
N GLN A 131 1.43 -10.33 13.24
CA GLN A 131 2.74 -9.72 12.95
C GLN A 131 2.78 -8.18 12.93
N LEU A 132 1.66 -7.47 13.03
CA LEU A 132 1.66 -6.00 13.01
C LEU A 132 0.79 -5.35 14.09
N SER A 133 -0.11 -6.11 14.75
CA SER A 133 -0.91 -5.65 15.87
C SER A 133 -0.17 -5.66 17.22
N ASP A 134 1.00 -6.29 17.29
CA ASP A 134 1.70 -6.51 18.56
C ASP A 134 2.66 -5.39 18.95
N LEU A 135 2.94 -4.43 18.06
CA LEU A 135 3.71 -3.26 18.42
C LEU A 135 2.78 -2.16 18.94
N THR A 136 2.89 -1.86 20.22
CA THR A 136 2.23 -0.65 20.73
C THR A 136 2.81 0.60 20.04
N PRO A 137 2.09 1.75 20.00
CA PRO A 137 2.61 2.98 19.41
C PRO A 137 4.02 3.33 19.95
N ARG A 138 4.25 3.10 21.22
CA ARG A 138 5.54 3.37 21.87
C ARG A 138 6.65 2.41 21.44
N GLN A 139 6.33 1.15 21.19
CA GLN A 139 7.28 0.18 20.64
C GLN A 139 7.63 0.49 19.20
N PHE A 140 6.68 0.98 18.43
CA PHE A 140 6.90 1.40 17.04
C PHE A 140 7.83 2.63 16.98
N GLU A 141 7.64 3.65 17.81
CA GLU A 141 8.57 4.78 17.93
C GLU A 141 10.00 4.33 18.27
N VAL A 142 10.13 3.41 19.23
CA VAL A 142 11.42 2.82 19.59
C VAL A 142 12.04 2.07 18.42
N LEU A 143 11.27 1.30 17.65
CA LEU A 143 11.74 0.58 16.46
C LEU A 143 12.25 1.55 15.39
N GLN A 144 11.55 2.64 15.12
CA GLN A 144 12.00 3.67 14.18
C GLN A 144 13.34 4.28 14.58
N LEU A 145 13.53 4.57 15.87
CA LEU A 145 14.79 5.12 16.37
C LEU A 145 15.94 4.09 16.32
N LEU A 146 15.64 2.82 16.58
CA LEU A 146 16.60 1.73 16.38
C LEU A 146 17.05 1.64 14.91
N ALA A 147 16.12 1.75 13.96
CA ALA A 147 16.40 1.73 12.53
C ALA A 147 17.29 2.90 12.08
N ARG A 148 17.18 4.04 12.74
CA ARG A 148 18.04 5.22 12.55
C ARG A 148 19.41 5.09 13.24
N GLY A 149 19.68 3.95 13.90
CA GLY A 149 20.96 3.69 14.56
C GLY A 149 21.09 4.28 15.97
N HIS A 150 20.00 4.77 16.58
CA HIS A 150 20.06 5.35 17.92
C HIS A 150 20.39 4.30 18.98
N SER A 151 21.30 4.66 19.87
CA SER A 151 21.60 3.87 21.08
C SER A 151 20.46 3.96 22.10
N THR A 152 20.44 3.04 23.06
CA THR A 152 19.46 3.07 24.18
C THR A 152 19.45 4.42 24.91
N ASP A 153 20.62 5.06 25.05
CA ASP A 153 20.77 6.34 25.73
C ASP A 153 20.17 7.50 24.94
N GLN A 154 20.42 7.50 23.63
CA GLN A 154 19.81 8.49 22.71
C GLN A 154 18.29 8.34 22.64
N ILE A 155 17.78 7.11 22.53
CA ILE A 155 16.34 6.84 22.56
C ILE A 155 15.73 7.30 23.90
N ALA A 156 16.40 7.01 25.01
CA ALA A 156 15.94 7.45 26.33
C ALA A 156 15.84 8.98 26.44
N GLY A 157 16.84 9.69 25.91
CA GLY A 157 16.82 11.16 25.86
C GLY A 157 15.72 11.72 24.96
N GLU A 158 15.61 11.20 23.73
CA GLU A 158 14.64 11.69 22.74
C GLU A 158 13.19 11.43 23.15
N LEU A 159 12.93 10.28 23.74
CA LEU A 159 11.59 9.90 24.17
C LEU A 159 11.26 10.29 25.62
N HIS A 160 12.18 10.96 26.33
CA HIS A 160 12.07 11.33 27.74
C HIS A 160 11.73 10.13 28.65
N LEU A 161 12.42 8.98 28.43
CA LEU A 161 12.23 7.72 29.16
C LEU A 161 13.48 7.33 29.93
N SER A 162 13.30 6.46 30.95
CA SER A 162 14.44 5.80 31.55
C SER A 162 15.06 4.76 30.60
N LYS A 163 16.38 4.54 30.70
CA LYS A 163 17.07 3.45 29.95
C LYS A 163 16.44 2.08 30.19
N LYS A 164 15.93 1.84 31.42
CA LYS A 164 15.21 0.60 31.76
C LYS A 164 13.93 0.46 30.96
N THR A 165 13.17 1.55 30.85
CA THR A 165 11.92 1.60 30.07
C THR A 165 12.18 1.35 28.59
N VAL A 166 13.20 1.99 28.01
CA VAL A 166 13.59 1.74 26.60
C VAL A 166 13.97 0.27 26.38
N ARG A 167 14.76 -0.34 27.28
CA ARG A 167 15.10 -1.78 27.18
C ARG A 167 13.84 -2.66 27.21
N ASN A 168 12.85 -2.30 28.02
CA ASN A 168 11.58 -3.04 28.06
C ASN A 168 10.80 -2.91 26.74
N HIS A 169 10.75 -1.70 26.15
CA HIS A 169 10.14 -1.53 24.83
C HIS A 169 10.90 -2.30 23.74
N VAL A 170 12.24 -2.29 23.76
CA VAL A 170 13.04 -3.09 22.82
C VAL A 170 12.71 -4.58 22.97
N ARG A 171 12.64 -5.13 24.20
CA ARG A 171 12.22 -6.53 24.39
C ARG A 171 10.81 -6.80 23.84
N GLY A 172 9.89 -5.85 24.02
CA GLY A 172 8.55 -5.91 23.44
C GLY A 172 8.61 -5.98 21.91
N VAL A 173 9.41 -5.11 21.28
CA VAL A 173 9.64 -5.12 19.82
C VAL A 173 10.19 -6.46 19.35
N LEU A 174 11.24 -6.99 20.02
CA LEU A 174 11.83 -8.27 19.64
C LEU A 174 10.81 -9.42 19.72
N ARG A 175 9.99 -9.43 20.77
CA ARG A 175 8.94 -10.44 20.96
C ARG A 175 7.86 -10.32 19.91
N ALA A 176 7.38 -9.10 19.64
CA ALA A 176 6.34 -8.83 18.65
C ALA A 176 6.77 -9.22 17.22
N LEU A 177 8.05 -9.03 16.89
CA LEU A 177 8.61 -9.41 15.59
C LEU A 177 9.12 -10.86 15.53
N GLY A 178 9.06 -11.62 16.65
CA GLY A 178 9.53 -13.01 16.70
C GLY A 178 11.04 -13.17 16.50
N VAL A 179 11.85 -12.15 16.85
CA VAL A 179 13.29 -12.11 16.62
C VAL A 179 14.07 -11.97 17.93
N HIS A 180 15.39 -12.22 17.89
CA HIS A 180 16.21 -12.29 19.09
C HIS A 180 17.26 -11.16 19.22
N SER A 181 17.46 -10.37 18.17
CA SER A 181 18.42 -9.27 18.18
C SER A 181 17.86 -7.98 17.58
N ARG A 182 18.46 -6.84 17.94
CA ARG A 182 18.07 -5.53 17.37
C ARG A 182 18.27 -5.47 15.86
N LEU A 183 19.36 -6.09 15.37
CA LEU A 183 19.64 -6.13 13.94
C LEU A 183 18.57 -6.94 13.21
N GLU A 184 18.23 -8.11 13.71
CA GLU A 184 17.15 -8.93 13.18
C GLU A 184 15.82 -8.16 13.19
N ALA A 185 15.53 -7.41 14.26
CA ALA A 185 14.31 -6.59 14.33
C ALA A 185 14.25 -5.52 13.23
N ILE A 186 15.37 -4.88 12.93
CA ILE A 186 15.43 -3.89 11.84
C ILE A 186 15.25 -4.56 10.48
N VAL A 187 15.93 -5.69 10.24
CA VAL A 187 15.81 -6.45 8.98
C VAL A 187 14.38 -6.95 8.81
N GLU A 188 13.80 -7.53 9.84
CA GLU A 188 12.43 -8.05 9.80
C GLU A 188 11.40 -6.94 9.62
N ALA A 189 11.56 -5.81 10.32
CA ALA A 189 10.69 -4.65 10.18
C ALA A 189 10.74 -4.03 8.77
N ARG A 190 11.93 -4.03 8.13
CA ARG A 190 12.06 -3.63 6.72
C ARG A 190 11.41 -4.63 5.79
N ARG A 191 11.60 -5.92 6.02
CA ARG A 191 10.95 -6.99 5.24
C ARG A 191 9.43 -6.90 5.30
N GLN A 192 8.89 -6.52 6.46
CA GLN A 192 7.46 -6.32 6.68
C GLN A 192 6.96 -4.93 6.25
N GLY A 193 7.83 -4.04 5.76
CA GLY A 193 7.46 -2.68 5.36
C GLY A 193 7.03 -1.76 6.51
N LEU A 194 7.42 -2.09 7.75
CA LEU A 194 7.13 -1.29 8.94
C LEU A 194 8.01 -0.03 9.02
N ILE A 195 9.21 -0.11 8.48
CA ILE A 195 10.21 0.95 8.45
C ILE A 195 10.94 0.94 7.11
N ASP A 196 11.51 2.08 6.73
CA ASP A 196 12.35 2.25 5.52
C ASP A 196 13.74 1.63 5.66
#